data_623186a429b28ba2ffbdd4bab932857b
#
_entry.id   623186a429b28ba2ffbdd4bab932857b
#
_cell.length_a   1.000
_cell.length_b   1.000
_cell.length_c   1.000
_cell.angle_alpha   90.00
_cell.angle_beta   90.00
_cell.angle_gamma   90.00
#
_symmetry.space_group_name_H-M   'P 1'
#
loop_
_entity.id
_entity.type
_entity.pdbx_description
1 polymer ?
#
loop_
_entity_poly.entity_id
_entity_poly.type
_entity_poly.pdbx_seq_one_letter_code
_entity_poly.pdbx_strand_id
1 'polypeptide(L)'
;MKTGKSLTFRSILISYLVLCLAMLTVTIIGYSSSIFYVQKEIRNSAALRMREVVGKIENNIRLSYQLCDTLAVSGGLDDIALIEGNFSPQQILDSMKLKNTMSELNVQNNLCQNLHIYFLKSDSILSSNSQRREGKEDISFFCRQYGITAQDFYCWMTEENQKSYQVLSDNQIWFFRPVNDTQNNRIAVIFAEYSGSRLIGDPGAENCIYIETPEKENVIYSRKLEENQKNGYIKVEKQMSMFQWNCDMYVPNTLFYGELRRFAMILTAELLMLISVAVIGSWYFSKKTYVPVGNLISDNKKLSKKVKRKEETRECRELEKYLTGAVKNFPYASLNKLSDQACK
;
A
#
# COMPACT_ATOMS: atom_id res chain seq x y z
N MET A 1 -14.51 61.49 -4.49
CA MET A 1 -14.40 61.26 -3.05
C MET A 1 -14.73 59.80 -2.60
N LYS A 2 -14.87 58.81 -3.51
CA LYS A 2 -15.13 57.39 -3.23
C LYS A 2 -13.87 56.50 -3.06
N THR A 3 -12.69 57.00 -3.50
CA THR A 3 -11.46 56.19 -3.61
C THR A 3 -10.74 55.88 -2.28
N GLY A 4 -10.76 56.77 -1.30
CA GLY A 4 -10.06 56.58 -0.03
C GLY A 4 -10.73 55.53 0.90
N LYS A 5 -12.04 55.38 0.82
CA LYS A 5 -12.79 54.37 1.60
C LYS A 5 -12.54 52.94 1.12
N SER A 6 -12.24 52.77 -0.17
CA SER A 6 -11.97 51.49 -0.81
C SER A 6 -10.54 50.94 -0.49
N LEU A 7 -9.58 51.87 -0.29
CA LEU A 7 -8.18 51.52 -0.07
C LEU A 7 -7.93 50.89 1.33
N THR A 8 -8.47 51.49 2.40
CA THR A 8 -8.33 50.97 3.78
C THR A 8 -9.05 49.63 3.95
N PHE A 9 -10.24 49.48 3.37
CA PHE A 9 -10.96 48.20 3.38
C PHE A 9 -10.17 47.10 2.67
N ARG A 10 -9.63 47.40 1.49
CA ARG A 10 -8.80 46.46 0.73
C ARG A 10 -7.52 46.07 1.47
N SER A 11 -6.84 46.98 2.14
CA SER A 11 -5.63 46.73 2.90
C SER A 11 -5.90 45.77 4.07
N ILE A 12 -6.98 45.99 4.82
CA ILE A 12 -7.38 45.10 5.93
C ILE A 12 -7.78 43.73 5.43
N LEU A 13 -8.56 43.69 4.34
CA LEU A 13 -8.96 42.41 3.70
C LEU A 13 -7.74 41.61 3.23
N ILE A 14 -6.77 42.28 2.59
CA ILE A 14 -5.53 41.65 2.11
C ILE A 14 -4.73 41.09 3.28
N SER A 15 -4.60 41.81 4.41
CA SER A 15 -3.90 41.35 5.59
C SER A 15 -4.49 40.06 6.18
N TYR A 16 -5.82 39.97 6.28
CA TYR A 16 -6.50 38.72 6.71
C TYR A 16 -6.37 37.62 5.67
N LEU A 17 -6.41 37.92 4.40
CA LEU A 17 -6.26 36.95 3.31
C LEU A 17 -4.84 36.38 3.29
N VAL A 18 -3.81 37.16 3.54
CA VAL A 18 -2.42 36.69 3.69
C VAL A 18 -2.28 35.78 4.89
N LEU A 19 -2.89 36.11 6.02
CA LEU A 19 -2.86 35.26 7.21
C LEU A 19 -3.56 33.90 6.97
N CYS A 20 -4.71 33.94 6.28
CA CYS A 20 -5.43 32.71 5.89
C CYS A 20 -4.61 31.88 4.89
N LEU A 21 -3.91 32.54 3.94
CA LEU A 21 -3.04 31.86 2.98
C LEU A 21 -1.86 31.18 3.68
N ALA A 22 -1.26 31.82 4.68
CA ALA A 22 -0.20 31.23 5.48
C ALA A 22 -0.67 30.01 6.25
N MET A 23 -1.85 30.05 6.88
CA MET A 23 -2.44 28.87 7.54
C MET A 23 -2.74 27.75 6.54
N LEU A 24 -3.27 28.06 5.38
CA LEU A 24 -3.54 27.13 4.28
C LEU A 24 -2.26 26.42 3.82
N THR A 25 -1.16 27.16 3.64
CA THR A 25 0.11 26.55 3.23
C THR A 25 0.64 25.58 4.26
N VAL A 26 0.59 25.90 5.56
CA VAL A 26 0.97 25.00 6.64
C VAL A 26 0.11 23.72 6.64
N THR A 27 -1.20 23.88 6.45
CA THR A 27 -2.13 22.73 6.39
C THR A 27 -1.83 21.83 5.19
N ILE A 28 -1.57 22.41 4.01
CA ILE A 28 -1.22 21.64 2.79
C ILE A 28 0.09 20.87 2.98
N ILE A 29 1.12 21.50 3.60
CA ILE A 29 2.40 20.84 3.89
C ILE A 29 2.19 19.69 4.88
N GLY A 30 1.44 19.90 5.95
CA GLY A 30 1.09 18.87 6.92
C GLY A 30 0.33 17.71 6.29
N TYR A 31 -0.62 18.02 5.41
CA TYR A 31 -1.39 17.03 4.63
C TYR A 31 -0.50 16.18 3.73
N SER A 32 0.36 16.82 2.93
CA SER A 32 1.28 16.12 2.04
C SER A 32 2.23 15.19 2.80
N SER A 33 2.73 15.65 3.96
CA SER A 33 3.59 14.85 4.84
C SER A 33 2.84 13.65 5.42
N SER A 34 1.59 13.83 5.83
CA SER A 34 0.74 12.74 6.35
C SER A 34 0.44 11.67 5.30
N ILE A 35 0.13 12.07 4.07
CA ILE A 35 -0.08 11.11 2.96
C ILE A 35 1.18 10.31 2.72
N PHE A 36 2.34 10.95 2.65
CA PHE A 36 3.62 10.28 2.45
C PHE A 36 3.91 9.27 3.57
N TYR A 37 3.66 9.65 4.82
CA TYR A 37 3.83 8.78 5.98
C TYR A 37 2.92 7.56 5.92
N VAL A 38 1.62 7.75 5.62
CA VAL A 38 0.64 6.67 5.48
C VAL A 38 1.04 5.71 4.35
N GLN A 39 1.45 6.22 3.19
CA GLN A 39 1.93 5.38 2.09
C GLN A 39 3.15 4.53 2.49
N LYS A 40 4.10 5.11 3.21
CA LYS A 40 5.27 4.40 3.74
C LYS A 40 4.85 3.29 4.71
N GLU A 41 3.92 3.58 5.62
CA GLU A 41 3.44 2.63 6.61
C GLU A 41 2.69 1.45 5.97
N ILE A 42 1.86 1.72 4.96
CA ILE A 42 1.17 0.67 4.20
C ILE A 42 2.18 -0.24 3.49
N ARG A 43 3.21 0.33 2.85
CA ARG A 43 4.28 -0.45 2.21
C ARG A 43 5.04 -1.32 3.22
N ASN A 44 5.37 -0.76 4.37
CA ASN A 44 6.04 -1.49 5.45
C ASN A 44 5.16 -2.66 5.96
N SER A 45 3.87 -2.41 6.16
CA SER A 45 2.91 -3.42 6.56
C SER A 45 2.79 -4.55 5.52
N ALA A 46 2.73 -4.21 4.23
CA ALA A 46 2.74 -5.19 3.15
C ALA A 46 4.03 -6.02 3.12
N ALA A 47 5.19 -5.39 3.33
CA ALA A 47 6.49 -6.07 3.41
C ALA A 47 6.58 -7.00 4.63
N LEU A 48 6.02 -6.61 5.77
CA LEU A 48 5.95 -7.46 6.96
C LEU A 48 5.04 -8.69 6.72
N ARG A 49 3.86 -8.48 6.15
CA ARG A 49 2.96 -9.59 5.76
C ARG A 49 3.63 -10.54 4.78
N MET A 50 4.34 -10.00 3.78
CA MET A 50 5.10 -10.80 2.84
C MET A 50 6.16 -11.65 3.54
N ARG A 51 6.85 -11.10 4.55
CA ARG A 51 7.84 -11.84 5.35
C ARG A 51 7.20 -12.98 6.12
N GLU A 52 6.04 -12.75 6.72
CA GLU A 52 5.28 -13.76 7.44
C GLU A 52 4.84 -14.90 6.51
N VAL A 53 4.29 -14.56 5.35
CA VAL A 53 3.84 -15.54 4.35
C VAL A 53 5.02 -16.38 3.83
N VAL A 54 6.14 -15.75 3.46
CA VAL A 54 7.34 -16.47 3.04
C VAL A 54 7.84 -17.41 4.15
N GLY A 55 7.88 -16.93 5.40
CA GLY A 55 8.26 -17.78 6.53
C GLY A 55 7.32 -18.99 6.72
N LYS A 56 6.02 -18.80 6.48
CA LYS A 56 5.03 -19.89 6.50
C LYS A 56 5.29 -20.92 5.40
N ILE A 57 5.52 -20.46 4.17
CA ILE A 57 5.82 -21.33 3.03
C ILE A 57 7.11 -22.13 3.29
N GLU A 58 8.20 -21.48 3.73
CA GLU A 58 9.45 -22.13 4.08
C GLU A 58 9.26 -23.19 5.19
N ASN A 59 8.44 -22.87 6.19
CA ASN A 59 8.09 -23.82 7.23
C ASN A 59 7.30 -25.03 6.69
N ASN A 60 6.32 -24.80 5.79
CA ASN A 60 5.55 -25.86 5.16
C ASN A 60 6.45 -26.78 4.33
N ILE A 61 7.40 -26.21 3.57
CA ILE A 61 8.39 -26.98 2.82
C ILE A 61 9.26 -27.83 3.78
N ARG A 62 9.73 -27.23 4.87
CA ARG A 62 10.51 -27.96 5.88
C ARG A 62 9.73 -29.11 6.50
N LEU A 63 8.46 -28.89 6.83
CA LEU A 63 7.57 -29.94 7.31
C LEU A 63 7.37 -31.06 6.29
N SER A 64 7.35 -30.74 4.99
CA SER A 64 7.29 -31.70 3.91
C SER A 64 8.51 -32.64 3.90
N TYR A 65 9.70 -32.09 4.04
CA TYR A 65 10.92 -32.92 4.17
C TYR A 65 10.97 -33.74 5.44
N GLN A 66 10.56 -33.17 6.57
CA GLN A 66 10.46 -33.92 7.84
C GLN A 66 9.50 -35.10 7.74
N LEU A 67 8.37 -34.93 7.02
CA LEU A 67 7.44 -36.03 6.75
C LEU A 67 8.12 -37.16 5.97
N CYS A 68 8.82 -36.82 4.88
CA CYS A 68 9.54 -37.78 4.08
C CYS A 68 10.66 -38.48 4.90
N ASP A 69 11.39 -37.74 5.74
CA ASP A 69 12.44 -38.27 6.61
C ASP A 69 11.85 -39.23 7.69
N THR A 70 10.71 -38.85 8.26
CA THR A 70 9.99 -39.72 9.22
C THR A 70 9.59 -41.03 8.58
N LEU A 71 9.09 -40.97 7.34
CA LEU A 71 8.72 -42.18 6.61
C LEU A 71 9.94 -43.02 6.22
N ALA A 72 11.05 -42.37 5.83
CA ALA A 72 12.30 -43.09 5.50
C ALA A 72 12.86 -43.90 6.67
N VAL A 73 12.67 -43.41 7.90
CA VAL A 73 13.14 -44.08 9.13
C VAL A 73 12.08 -45.06 9.69
N SER A 74 10.82 -44.96 9.24
CA SER A 74 9.77 -45.87 9.69
C SER A 74 10.07 -47.30 9.22
N GLY A 75 10.12 -48.23 10.16
CA GLY A 75 10.50 -49.65 9.89
C GLY A 75 9.63 -50.28 8.81
N GLY A 76 10.26 -51.14 7.97
CA GLY A 76 9.61 -51.92 6.91
C GLY A 76 9.83 -51.35 5.48
N LEU A 77 10.40 -50.16 5.33
CA LEU A 77 10.69 -49.61 4.01
C LEU A 77 11.87 -50.34 3.36
N ASP A 78 12.95 -50.61 4.13
CA ASP A 78 14.15 -51.32 3.65
C ASP A 78 13.82 -52.73 3.18
N ASP A 79 12.98 -53.46 3.92
CA ASP A 79 12.57 -54.83 3.60
C ASP A 79 11.80 -54.88 2.26
N ILE A 80 10.97 -53.87 1.99
CA ILE A 80 10.18 -53.77 0.74
C ILE A 80 11.05 -53.23 -0.41
N ALA A 81 11.95 -52.31 -0.16
CA ALA A 81 12.78 -51.67 -1.19
C ALA A 81 13.79 -52.66 -1.82
N LEU A 82 14.18 -53.70 -1.13
CA LEU A 82 15.12 -54.70 -1.62
C LEU A 82 14.47 -55.81 -2.45
N ILE A 83 13.15 -55.84 -2.58
CA ILE A 83 12.42 -56.89 -3.31
C ILE A 83 12.59 -56.72 -4.82
N GLU A 84 12.96 -57.80 -5.48
CA GLU A 84 13.01 -57.88 -6.94
C GLU A 84 11.79 -58.66 -7.44
N GLY A 85 10.99 -58.08 -8.32
CA GLY A 85 9.85 -58.74 -8.96
C GLY A 85 8.54 -58.70 -8.17
N ASN A 86 7.79 -59.83 -8.18
CA ASN A 86 6.48 -59.92 -7.54
C ASN A 86 6.55 -60.13 -6.03
N PHE A 87 5.69 -59.44 -5.29
CA PHE A 87 5.60 -59.53 -3.85
C PHE A 87 5.02 -60.89 -3.42
N SER A 88 5.64 -61.53 -2.44
CA SER A 88 5.06 -62.66 -1.69
C SER A 88 3.87 -62.19 -0.84
N PRO A 89 2.99 -63.12 -0.39
CA PRO A 89 1.86 -62.74 0.47
C PRO A 89 2.25 -61.98 1.75
N GLN A 90 3.40 -62.29 2.34
CA GLN A 90 3.91 -61.58 3.53
C GLN A 90 4.35 -60.18 3.16
N GLN A 91 5.03 -59.99 2.04
CA GLN A 91 5.47 -58.69 1.54
C GLN A 91 4.31 -57.77 1.15
N ILE A 92 3.21 -58.34 0.66
CA ILE A 92 1.95 -57.62 0.43
C ILE A 92 1.39 -57.09 1.76
N LEU A 93 1.40 -57.90 2.83
CA LEU A 93 0.97 -57.42 4.15
C LEU A 93 1.85 -56.30 4.70
N ASP A 94 3.15 -56.40 4.52
CA ASP A 94 4.08 -55.36 4.98
C ASP A 94 3.95 -54.07 4.13
N SER A 95 3.71 -54.20 2.83
CA SER A 95 3.37 -53.02 2.00
C SER A 95 2.06 -52.34 2.41
N MET A 96 1.05 -53.12 2.84
CA MET A 96 -0.20 -52.60 3.39
C MET A 96 0.01 -51.87 4.73
N LYS A 97 0.87 -52.38 5.61
CA LYS A 97 1.22 -51.69 6.86
C LYS A 97 1.91 -50.34 6.55
N LEU A 98 2.90 -50.35 5.64
CA LEU A 98 3.60 -49.17 5.22
C LEU A 98 2.62 -48.13 4.61
N LYS A 99 1.68 -48.59 3.76
CA LYS A 99 0.63 -47.74 3.21
C LYS A 99 -0.26 -47.13 4.30
N ASN A 100 -0.64 -47.85 5.33
CA ASN A 100 -1.40 -47.35 6.46
C ASN A 100 -0.60 -46.27 7.21
N THR A 101 0.68 -46.51 7.47
CA THR A 101 1.58 -45.49 8.07
C THR A 101 1.67 -44.26 7.21
N MET A 102 1.81 -44.42 5.89
CA MET A 102 1.78 -43.24 4.95
C MET A 102 0.48 -42.48 5.04
N SER A 103 -0.66 -43.19 5.11
CA SER A 103 -1.99 -42.53 5.20
C SER A 103 -2.16 -41.80 6.53
N GLU A 104 -1.71 -42.38 7.65
CA GLU A 104 -1.73 -41.74 8.96
C GLU A 104 -0.86 -40.47 8.98
N LEU A 105 0.36 -40.55 8.47
CA LEU A 105 1.27 -39.40 8.37
C LEU A 105 0.71 -38.30 7.46
N ASN A 106 0.07 -38.70 6.35
CA ASN A 106 -0.57 -37.75 5.44
C ASN A 106 -1.73 -37.01 6.12
N VAL A 107 -2.58 -37.70 6.87
CA VAL A 107 -3.67 -37.11 7.63
C VAL A 107 -3.15 -36.17 8.72
N GLN A 108 -2.09 -36.56 9.43
CA GLN A 108 -1.49 -35.72 10.48
C GLN A 108 -0.87 -34.43 9.91
N ASN A 109 -0.26 -34.49 8.75
CA ASN A 109 0.38 -33.31 8.11
C ASN A 109 -0.65 -32.31 7.56
N ASN A 110 -1.79 -32.79 7.07
CA ASN A 110 -2.90 -32.00 6.48
C ASN A 110 -2.52 -31.03 5.32
N LEU A 111 -1.25 -30.92 4.97
CA LEU A 111 -0.72 -30.11 3.88
C LEU A 111 -0.51 -30.92 2.62
N CYS A 112 -0.01 -32.16 2.78
CA CYS A 112 0.26 -33.09 1.72
C CYS A 112 -1.05 -33.62 1.12
N GLN A 113 -1.14 -33.67 -0.21
CA GLN A 113 -2.28 -34.27 -0.89
C GLN A 113 -2.13 -35.77 -0.94
N ASN A 114 -0.96 -36.24 -1.39
CA ASN A 114 -0.60 -37.62 -1.48
C ASN A 114 0.87 -37.82 -1.10
N LEU A 115 1.16 -38.96 -0.54
CA LEU A 115 2.51 -39.41 -0.23
C LEU A 115 2.77 -40.66 -1.05
N HIS A 116 3.92 -40.71 -1.72
CA HIS A 116 4.28 -41.77 -2.63
C HIS A 116 5.69 -42.29 -2.31
N ILE A 117 5.92 -43.57 -2.57
CA ILE A 117 7.24 -44.19 -2.52
C ILE A 117 7.46 -44.90 -3.84
N TYR A 118 8.52 -44.58 -4.54
CA TYR A 118 8.99 -45.32 -5.70
C TYR A 118 10.11 -46.23 -5.28
N PHE A 119 9.98 -47.52 -5.54
CA PHE A 119 10.97 -48.52 -5.29
C PHE A 119 11.77 -48.86 -6.54
N LEU A 120 13.07 -48.60 -6.52
CA LEU A 120 13.90 -48.76 -7.72
C LEU A 120 14.03 -50.20 -8.20
N LYS A 121 14.20 -51.16 -7.27
CA LYS A 121 14.39 -52.56 -7.64
C LYS A 121 13.14 -53.26 -8.17
N SER A 122 12.00 -52.98 -7.60
CA SER A 122 10.73 -53.57 -8.03
C SER A 122 10.01 -52.77 -9.10
N ASP A 123 10.56 -51.63 -9.48
CA ASP A 123 9.98 -50.69 -10.45
C ASP A 123 8.50 -50.40 -10.18
N SER A 124 8.18 -50.00 -8.97
CA SER A 124 6.81 -49.88 -8.50
C SER A 124 6.59 -48.66 -7.60
N ILE A 125 5.37 -48.16 -7.60
CA ILE A 125 4.96 -47.03 -6.76
C ILE A 125 3.95 -47.51 -5.72
N LEU A 126 4.16 -47.10 -4.47
CA LEU A 126 3.20 -47.22 -3.39
C LEU A 126 2.65 -45.82 -3.08
N SER A 127 1.34 -45.66 -3.12
CA SER A 127 0.67 -44.36 -2.89
C SER A 127 -0.24 -44.47 -1.66
N SER A 128 -0.25 -43.42 -0.81
CA SER A 128 -1.07 -43.36 0.40
C SER A 128 -2.58 -43.47 0.11
N ASN A 129 -3.03 -42.94 -1.01
CA ASN A 129 -4.44 -42.87 -1.43
C ASN A 129 -4.80 -43.93 -2.50
N SER A 130 -3.91 -44.85 -2.84
CA SER A 130 -4.20 -45.91 -3.84
C SER A 130 -5.38 -46.77 -3.41
N GLN A 131 -6.36 -46.90 -4.30
CA GLN A 131 -7.51 -47.80 -4.09
C GLN A 131 -7.18 -49.29 -4.35
N ARG A 132 -6.00 -49.60 -4.92
CA ARG A 132 -5.60 -50.99 -5.23
C ARG A 132 -5.19 -51.71 -3.98
N ARG A 133 -5.78 -52.89 -3.76
CA ARG A 133 -5.51 -53.74 -2.59
C ARG A 133 -4.05 -54.19 -2.51
N GLU A 134 -3.39 -54.34 -3.65
CA GLU A 134 -1.99 -54.79 -3.72
C GLU A 134 -0.98 -53.68 -3.46
N GLY A 135 -1.44 -52.41 -3.31
CA GLY A 135 -0.59 -51.28 -3.01
C GLY A 135 0.35 -50.83 -4.13
N LYS A 136 0.53 -51.65 -5.14
CA LYS A 136 1.47 -51.46 -6.25
C LYS A 136 0.75 -50.80 -7.42
N GLU A 137 1.20 -49.61 -7.85
CA GLU A 137 0.71 -48.93 -9.03
C GLU A 137 1.66 -49.13 -10.22
N ASP A 138 1.10 -49.29 -11.40
CA ASP A 138 1.84 -49.31 -12.66
C ASP A 138 2.30 -47.88 -12.98
N ILE A 139 3.59 -47.71 -13.25
CA ILE A 139 4.20 -46.41 -13.58
C ILE A 139 3.53 -45.74 -14.77
N SER A 140 3.16 -46.55 -15.77
CA SER A 140 2.48 -45.99 -16.96
C SER A 140 1.11 -45.38 -16.61
N PHE A 141 0.38 -46.00 -15.69
CA PHE A 141 -0.89 -45.49 -15.19
C PHE A 141 -0.68 -44.22 -14.33
N PHE A 142 0.30 -44.28 -13.43
CA PHE A 142 0.68 -43.17 -12.58
C PHE A 142 1.09 -41.95 -13.39
N CYS A 143 2.02 -42.11 -14.34
CA CYS A 143 2.47 -41.00 -15.22
C CYS A 143 1.31 -40.39 -16.01
N ARG A 144 0.38 -41.21 -16.51
CA ARG A 144 -0.80 -40.74 -17.24
C ARG A 144 -1.72 -39.90 -16.36
N GLN A 145 -1.88 -40.25 -15.09
CA GLN A 145 -2.70 -39.54 -14.11
C GLN A 145 -2.18 -38.09 -13.89
N TYR A 146 -0.88 -37.93 -13.90
CA TYR A 146 -0.23 -36.62 -13.68
C TYR A 146 0.18 -35.91 -14.97
N GLY A 147 -0.12 -36.48 -16.13
CA GLY A 147 0.20 -35.87 -17.43
C GLY A 147 1.71 -35.78 -17.72
N ILE A 148 2.52 -36.67 -17.12
CA ILE A 148 3.97 -36.74 -17.29
C ILE A 148 4.35 -37.91 -18.17
N THR A 149 5.51 -37.84 -18.82
CA THR A 149 6.05 -39.00 -19.56
C THR A 149 6.76 -39.97 -18.61
N ALA A 150 6.75 -41.23 -18.95
CA ALA A 150 7.51 -42.22 -18.16
C ALA A 150 9.01 -41.91 -18.16
N GLN A 151 9.52 -41.33 -19.26
CA GLN A 151 10.91 -40.94 -19.37
C GLN A 151 11.27 -39.81 -18.39
N ASP A 152 10.44 -38.77 -18.30
CA ASP A 152 10.63 -37.67 -17.33
C ASP A 152 10.59 -38.22 -15.89
N PHE A 153 9.61 -39.07 -15.59
CA PHE A 153 9.49 -39.71 -14.30
C PHE A 153 10.75 -40.48 -13.90
N TYR A 154 11.27 -41.36 -14.78
CA TYR A 154 12.51 -42.07 -14.53
C TYR A 154 13.71 -41.14 -14.37
N CYS A 155 13.81 -40.11 -15.18
CA CYS A 155 14.84 -39.08 -15.05
C CYS A 155 14.85 -38.47 -13.65
N TRP A 156 13.69 -38.08 -13.14
CA TRP A 156 13.59 -37.51 -11.79
C TRP A 156 13.90 -38.49 -10.66
N MET A 157 13.61 -39.78 -10.87
CA MET A 157 13.79 -40.81 -9.84
C MET A 157 15.22 -41.37 -9.77
N THR A 158 15.94 -41.42 -10.91
CA THR A 158 17.21 -42.13 -11.04
C THR A 158 18.45 -41.22 -11.15
N GLU A 159 18.31 -39.93 -11.49
CA GLU A 159 19.46 -39.03 -11.61
C GLU A 159 20.23 -38.85 -10.31
N GLU A 160 21.57 -38.90 -10.36
CA GLU A 160 22.44 -38.66 -9.21
C GLU A 160 22.29 -37.26 -8.63
N ASN A 161 22.01 -36.27 -9.46
CA ASN A 161 21.75 -34.88 -9.08
C ASN A 161 20.24 -34.58 -9.04
N GLN A 162 19.46 -35.45 -8.45
CA GLN A 162 18.02 -35.26 -8.34
C GLN A 162 17.69 -33.90 -7.73
N LYS A 163 16.85 -33.15 -8.42
CA LYS A 163 16.26 -31.93 -7.88
C LYS A 163 15.48 -32.28 -6.63
N SER A 164 15.58 -31.47 -5.61
CA SER A 164 14.83 -31.70 -4.37
C SER A 164 13.32 -31.48 -4.54
N TYR A 165 12.90 -30.94 -5.66
CA TYR A 165 11.50 -30.70 -6.01
C TYR A 165 11.29 -30.70 -7.52
N GLN A 166 10.03 -30.93 -7.94
CA GLN A 166 9.56 -30.76 -9.32
C GLN A 166 8.20 -30.07 -9.31
N VAL A 167 8.04 -29.02 -10.09
CA VAL A 167 6.75 -28.37 -10.29
C VAL A 167 6.11 -29.01 -11.52
N LEU A 168 4.86 -29.43 -11.37
CA LEU A 168 4.05 -30.03 -12.42
C LEU A 168 3.10 -28.98 -13.01
N SER A 169 2.42 -29.36 -14.10
CA SER A 169 1.26 -28.63 -14.60
C SER A 169 0.19 -28.52 -13.51
N ASP A 170 -0.72 -27.56 -13.64
CA ASP A 170 -1.87 -27.37 -12.75
C ASP A 170 -1.56 -27.02 -11.29
N ASN A 171 -0.48 -26.26 -11.06
CA ASN A 171 -0.16 -25.75 -9.73
C ASN A 171 0.11 -26.84 -8.68
N GLN A 172 0.71 -27.93 -9.12
CA GLN A 172 1.15 -29.04 -8.27
C GLN A 172 2.67 -29.02 -8.13
N ILE A 173 3.18 -29.44 -6.96
CA ILE A 173 4.60 -29.58 -6.70
C ILE A 173 4.86 -30.88 -5.95
N TRP A 174 5.92 -31.55 -6.34
CA TRP A 174 6.46 -32.72 -5.65
C TRP A 174 7.77 -32.36 -4.96
N PHE A 175 7.92 -32.78 -3.71
CA PHE A 175 9.19 -32.74 -2.99
C PHE A 175 9.74 -34.15 -2.90
N PHE A 176 11.00 -34.32 -3.30
CA PHE A 176 11.65 -35.60 -3.38
C PHE A 176 12.63 -35.82 -2.22
N ARG A 177 12.63 -37.03 -1.69
CA ARG A 177 13.60 -37.50 -0.70
C ARG A 177 14.13 -38.86 -1.09
N PRO A 178 15.40 -38.98 -1.57
CA PRO A 178 16.01 -40.29 -1.82
C PRO A 178 16.25 -41.02 -0.52
N VAL A 179 16.03 -42.31 -0.55
CA VAL A 179 16.34 -43.24 0.53
C VAL A 179 17.46 -44.18 0.05
N ASN A 180 18.53 -44.19 0.81
CA ASN A 180 19.71 -44.98 0.49
C ASN A 180 19.86 -46.11 1.50
N ASP A 181 20.44 -47.23 1.05
CA ASP A 181 20.86 -48.32 1.91
C ASP A 181 22.10 -48.00 2.74
N THR A 182 22.58 -48.94 3.55
CA THR A 182 23.78 -48.80 4.37
C THR A 182 25.07 -48.63 3.54
N GLN A 183 25.03 -48.97 2.25
CA GLN A 183 26.14 -48.82 1.30
C GLN A 183 26.02 -47.52 0.47
N ASN A 184 25.07 -46.66 0.80
CA ASN A 184 24.76 -45.44 0.12
C ASN A 184 24.21 -45.60 -1.32
N ASN A 185 23.70 -46.80 -1.66
CA ASN A 185 22.98 -46.99 -2.91
C ASN A 185 21.52 -46.57 -2.72
N ARG A 186 20.98 -45.86 -3.70
CA ARG A 186 19.58 -45.47 -3.70
C ARG A 186 18.69 -46.70 -3.87
N ILE A 187 17.81 -46.93 -2.92
CA ILE A 187 16.85 -48.06 -2.92
C ILE A 187 15.42 -47.61 -3.18
N ALA A 188 15.07 -46.41 -2.75
CA ALA A 188 13.75 -45.85 -2.96
C ALA A 188 13.80 -44.32 -3.06
N VAL A 189 12.72 -43.71 -3.58
CA VAL A 189 12.49 -42.27 -3.53
C VAL A 189 11.12 -42.03 -2.94
N ILE A 190 11.09 -41.30 -1.82
CA ILE A 190 9.85 -40.82 -1.24
C ILE A 190 9.53 -39.48 -1.87
N PHE A 191 8.30 -39.24 -2.29
CA PHE A 191 7.88 -37.95 -2.75
C PHE A 191 6.50 -37.62 -2.24
N ALA A 192 6.38 -36.34 -1.86
CA ALA A 192 5.17 -35.77 -1.30
C ALA A 192 4.57 -34.77 -2.27
N GLU A 193 3.31 -34.96 -2.58
CA GLU A 193 2.52 -34.12 -3.50
C GLU A 193 1.81 -33.01 -2.74
N TYR A 194 1.97 -31.78 -3.23
CA TYR A 194 1.31 -30.59 -2.71
C TYR A 194 0.63 -29.82 -3.82
N SER A 195 -0.55 -29.28 -3.53
CA SER A 195 -1.09 -28.20 -4.36
C SER A 195 -0.47 -26.87 -3.93
N GLY A 196 -0.15 -26.00 -4.87
CA GLY A 196 0.41 -24.69 -4.57
C GLY A 196 -0.47 -23.89 -3.61
N SER A 197 -1.78 -24.01 -3.71
CA SER A 197 -2.72 -23.36 -2.80
C SER A 197 -2.62 -23.84 -1.36
N ARG A 198 -2.37 -25.15 -1.13
CA ARG A 198 -2.14 -25.70 0.21
C ARG A 198 -0.77 -25.34 0.74
N LEU A 199 0.26 -25.38 -0.11
CA LEU A 199 1.63 -25.02 0.27
C LEU A 199 1.72 -23.57 0.73
N ILE A 200 1.09 -22.64 -0.01
CA ILE A 200 1.06 -21.22 0.29
C ILE A 200 0.13 -20.94 1.49
N GLY A 201 -0.97 -21.71 1.62
CA GLY A 201 -2.02 -21.45 2.59
C GLY A 201 -2.87 -20.25 2.21
N ASP A 202 -3.62 -19.72 3.19
CA ASP A 202 -4.44 -18.53 2.99
C ASP A 202 -3.60 -17.25 3.19
N PRO A 203 -3.33 -16.50 2.11
CA PRO A 203 -2.60 -15.23 2.21
C PRO A 203 -3.46 -14.06 2.70
N GLY A 204 -4.72 -14.32 3.07
CA GLY A 204 -5.76 -13.33 3.33
C GLY A 204 -6.66 -13.12 2.10
N ALA A 205 -7.95 -12.85 2.35
CA ALA A 205 -9.07 -13.04 1.42
C ALA A 205 -8.93 -12.43 0.01
N GLU A 206 -8.08 -11.45 -0.19
CA GLU A 206 -7.94 -10.76 -1.49
C GLU A 206 -6.51 -10.77 -2.05
N ASN A 207 -5.52 -11.26 -1.30
CA ASN A 207 -4.14 -11.31 -1.75
C ASN A 207 -3.91 -12.54 -2.64
N CYS A 208 -3.08 -12.39 -3.65
CA CYS A 208 -2.64 -13.48 -4.49
C CYS A 208 -1.12 -13.62 -4.39
N ILE A 209 -0.65 -14.84 -4.26
CA ILE A 209 0.78 -15.13 -4.16
C ILE A 209 1.17 -15.99 -5.34
N TYR A 210 2.28 -15.64 -5.93
CA TYR A 210 2.95 -16.40 -6.97
C TYR A 210 4.36 -16.71 -6.51
N ILE A 211 4.79 -17.94 -6.74
CA ILE A 211 6.16 -18.37 -6.49
C ILE A 211 6.75 -18.76 -7.83
N GLU A 212 7.80 -18.09 -8.23
CA GLU A 212 8.58 -18.39 -9.44
C GLU A 212 9.83 -19.14 -9.04
N THR A 213 10.06 -20.27 -9.70
CA THR A 213 11.31 -21.02 -9.55
C THR A 213 12.42 -20.34 -10.34
N PRO A 214 13.71 -20.59 -10.04
CA PRO A 214 14.83 -20.00 -10.77
C PRO A 214 14.80 -20.27 -12.27
N GLU A 215 14.18 -21.35 -12.69
CA GLU A 215 14.06 -21.75 -14.10
C GLU A 215 12.95 -20.99 -14.85
N LYS A 216 12.17 -20.15 -14.15
CA LYS A 216 11.04 -19.33 -14.69
C LYS A 216 9.96 -20.09 -15.46
N GLU A 217 10.05 -21.39 -15.57
CA GLU A 217 9.12 -22.22 -16.36
C GLU A 217 7.85 -22.61 -15.59
N ASN A 218 7.91 -22.64 -14.26
CA ASN A 218 6.83 -23.16 -13.43
C ASN A 218 6.48 -22.21 -12.31
N VAL A 219 5.23 -21.74 -12.32
CA VAL A 219 4.70 -20.82 -11.31
C VAL A 219 3.73 -21.56 -10.39
N ILE A 220 4.00 -21.51 -9.09
CA ILE A 220 3.10 -21.98 -8.04
C ILE A 220 2.30 -20.78 -7.55
N TYR A 221 0.99 -20.89 -7.42
CA TYR A 221 0.14 -19.78 -7.02
C TYR A 221 -0.94 -20.20 -6.00
N SER A 222 -1.32 -19.27 -5.13
CA SER A 222 -2.46 -19.46 -4.22
C SER A 222 -3.79 -19.41 -4.96
N ARG A 223 -3.92 -18.41 -5.86
CA ARG A 223 -5.06 -18.19 -6.74
C ARG A 223 -4.57 -17.57 -8.05
N LYS A 224 -5.09 -18.04 -9.18
CA LYS A 224 -4.73 -17.51 -10.49
C LYS A 224 -5.39 -16.15 -10.71
N LEU A 225 -4.58 -15.14 -11.06
CA LEU A 225 -5.02 -13.83 -11.49
C LEU A 225 -4.96 -13.77 -13.02
N GLU A 226 -5.98 -13.26 -13.65
CA GLU A 226 -5.92 -12.93 -15.05
C GLU A 226 -5.00 -11.72 -15.30
N GLU A 227 -4.31 -11.72 -16.43
CA GLU A 227 -3.31 -10.70 -16.76
C GLU A 227 -3.89 -9.27 -16.75
N ASN A 228 -5.15 -9.13 -17.19
CA ASN A 228 -5.89 -7.87 -17.16
C ASN A 228 -6.20 -7.36 -15.73
N GLN A 229 -6.22 -8.25 -14.75
CA GLN A 229 -6.50 -7.90 -13.34
C GLN A 229 -5.25 -7.41 -12.60
N LYS A 230 -4.05 -7.79 -13.06
CA LYS A 230 -2.78 -7.41 -12.41
C LYS A 230 -2.60 -5.90 -12.27
N ASN A 231 -3.14 -5.09 -13.19
CA ASN A 231 -3.09 -3.63 -13.14
C ASN A 231 -3.81 -3.02 -11.92
N GLY A 232 -4.72 -3.78 -11.29
CA GLY A 232 -5.43 -3.38 -10.08
C GLY A 232 -4.72 -3.78 -8.77
N TYR A 233 -3.49 -4.29 -8.83
CA TYR A 233 -2.75 -4.81 -7.68
C TYR A 233 -1.39 -4.16 -7.55
N ILE A 234 -0.90 -4.08 -6.31
CA ILE A 234 0.48 -3.69 -6.00
C ILE A 234 1.28 -4.95 -5.80
N LYS A 235 2.39 -5.06 -6.51
CA LYS A 235 3.33 -6.17 -6.40
C LYS A 235 4.34 -5.91 -5.27
N VAL A 236 4.49 -6.87 -4.37
CA VAL A 236 5.53 -6.91 -3.34
C VAL A 236 6.35 -8.16 -3.56
N GLU A 237 7.65 -8.00 -3.78
CA GLU A 237 8.56 -9.10 -4.10
C GLU A 237 9.44 -9.45 -2.91
N LYS A 238 9.71 -10.72 -2.75
CA LYS A 238 10.70 -11.22 -1.79
C LYS A 238 11.29 -12.54 -2.26
N GLN A 239 12.60 -12.65 -2.22
CA GLN A 239 13.30 -13.90 -2.45
C GLN A 239 13.23 -14.78 -1.18
N MET A 240 12.92 -16.06 -1.36
CA MET A 240 12.94 -17.06 -0.32
C MET A 240 14.38 -17.51 -0.06
N SER A 241 14.71 -17.83 1.18
CA SER A 241 16.04 -18.36 1.54
C SER A 241 16.23 -19.81 1.09
N MET A 242 15.15 -20.59 1.14
CA MET A 242 15.11 -21.93 0.57
C MET A 242 14.96 -21.86 -0.96
N PHE A 243 15.74 -22.65 -1.68
CA PHE A 243 15.69 -22.82 -3.13
C PHE A 243 15.84 -21.55 -3.98
N GLN A 244 16.09 -20.38 -3.39
CA GLN A 244 16.20 -19.08 -4.08
C GLN A 244 14.97 -18.73 -4.94
N TRP A 245 13.80 -19.22 -4.56
CA TRP A 245 12.56 -18.92 -5.25
C TRP A 245 12.18 -17.45 -5.05
N ASN A 246 11.60 -16.85 -6.10
CA ASN A 246 11.02 -15.51 -6.01
C ASN A 246 9.55 -15.64 -5.62
N CYS A 247 9.16 -14.95 -4.58
CA CYS A 247 7.79 -14.91 -4.11
C CYS A 247 7.22 -13.52 -4.35
N ASP A 248 6.15 -13.46 -5.13
CA ASP A 248 5.43 -12.23 -5.51
C ASP A 248 4.06 -12.23 -4.85
N MET A 249 3.80 -11.24 -4.02
CA MET A 249 2.50 -11.02 -3.42
C MET A 249 1.79 -9.85 -4.13
N TYR A 250 0.62 -10.11 -4.66
CA TYR A 250 -0.25 -9.13 -5.27
C TYR A 250 -1.33 -8.72 -4.26
N VAL A 251 -1.29 -7.44 -3.86
CA VAL A 251 -2.25 -6.84 -2.92
C VAL A 251 -3.19 -5.93 -3.71
N PRO A 252 -4.52 -6.08 -3.60
CA PRO A 252 -5.46 -5.23 -4.33
C PRO A 252 -5.28 -3.75 -4.02
N ASN A 253 -5.28 -2.93 -5.06
CA ASN A 253 -5.21 -1.48 -4.92
C ASN A 253 -6.35 -0.91 -4.07
N THR A 254 -7.51 -1.55 -4.09
CA THR A 254 -8.68 -1.16 -3.28
C THR A 254 -8.42 -1.24 -1.79
N LEU A 255 -7.74 -2.29 -1.33
CA LEU A 255 -7.31 -2.41 0.07
C LEU A 255 -6.21 -1.41 0.41
N PHE A 256 -5.29 -1.18 -0.53
CA PHE A 256 -4.15 -0.28 -0.36
C PHE A 256 -4.58 1.19 -0.33
N TYR A 257 -5.44 1.60 -1.27
CA TYR A 257 -5.88 2.99 -1.41
C TYR A 257 -7.24 3.29 -0.80
N GLY A 258 -8.02 2.28 -0.40
CA GLY A 258 -9.35 2.47 0.16
C GLY A 258 -9.33 3.32 1.44
N GLU A 259 -8.46 2.98 2.37
CA GLU A 259 -8.27 3.74 3.60
C GLU A 259 -7.64 5.12 3.31
N LEU A 260 -6.67 5.18 2.40
CA LEU A 260 -6.05 6.43 1.98
C LEU A 260 -7.08 7.37 1.36
N ARG A 261 -8.00 6.86 0.54
CA ARG A 261 -9.07 7.65 -0.09
C ARG A 261 -10.06 8.19 0.94
N ARG A 262 -10.46 7.37 1.93
CA ARG A 262 -11.30 7.84 3.05
C ARG A 262 -10.63 8.94 3.83
N PHE A 263 -9.36 8.74 4.19
CA PHE A 263 -8.55 9.72 4.88
C PHE A 263 -8.41 11.01 4.06
N ALA A 264 -8.14 10.91 2.76
CA ALA A 264 -8.07 12.04 1.83
C ALA A 264 -9.40 12.81 1.74
N MET A 265 -10.55 12.12 1.70
CA MET A 265 -11.86 12.76 1.69
C MET A 265 -12.13 13.54 2.98
N ILE A 266 -11.83 12.96 4.15
CA ILE A 266 -11.99 13.62 5.45
C ILE A 266 -11.15 14.90 5.50
N LEU A 267 -9.87 14.80 5.15
CA LEU A 267 -8.96 15.95 5.14
C LEU A 267 -9.36 17.03 4.12
N THR A 268 -9.87 16.63 2.96
CA THR A 268 -10.38 17.58 1.97
C THR A 268 -11.61 18.31 2.50
N ALA A 269 -12.52 17.62 3.18
CA ALA A 269 -13.67 18.24 3.82
C ALA A 269 -13.27 19.20 4.95
N GLU A 270 -12.30 18.83 5.77
CA GLU A 270 -11.72 19.68 6.82
C GLU A 270 -11.06 20.94 6.23
N LEU A 271 -10.28 20.79 5.16
CA LEU A 271 -9.67 21.90 4.44
C LEU A 271 -10.72 22.89 3.89
N LEU A 272 -11.78 22.36 3.26
CA LEU A 272 -12.88 23.17 2.76
C LEU A 272 -13.61 23.93 3.89
N MET A 273 -13.80 23.28 5.03
CA MET A 273 -14.38 23.90 6.22
C MET A 273 -13.50 25.03 6.74
N LEU A 274 -12.18 24.80 6.86
CA LEU A 274 -11.20 25.83 7.28
C LEU A 274 -11.20 27.04 6.33
N ILE A 275 -11.20 26.79 5.00
CA ILE A 275 -11.28 27.87 4.01
C ILE A 275 -12.57 28.67 4.20
N SER A 276 -13.70 28.00 4.38
CA SER A 276 -15.01 28.65 4.56
C SER A 276 -15.01 29.53 5.83
N VAL A 277 -14.52 29.01 6.94
CA VAL A 277 -14.40 29.75 8.20
C VAL A 277 -13.45 30.95 8.04
N ALA A 278 -12.32 30.76 7.35
CA ALA A 278 -11.36 31.83 7.10
C ALA A 278 -11.95 32.96 6.25
N VAL A 279 -12.70 32.63 5.19
CA VAL A 279 -13.35 33.61 4.32
C VAL A 279 -14.46 34.37 5.07
N ILE A 280 -15.35 33.65 5.76
CA ILE A 280 -16.44 34.24 6.53
C ILE A 280 -15.86 35.11 7.68
N GLY A 281 -14.86 34.61 8.39
CA GLY A 281 -14.19 35.33 9.47
C GLY A 281 -13.52 36.58 8.95
N SER A 282 -12.77 36.49 7.86
CA SER A 282 -12.12 37.65 7.21
C SER A 282 -13.15 38.70 6.81
N TRP A 283 -14.27 38.30 6.22
CA TRP A 283 -15.34 39.22 5.84
C TRP A 283 -15.99 39.88 7.07
N TYR A 284 -16.31 39.10 8.10
CA TYR A 284 -16.90 39.59 9.34
C TYR A 284 -15.99 40.58 10.07
N PHE A 285 -14.75 40.19 10.32
CA PHE A 285 -13.77 41.04 11.01
C PHE A 285 -13.45 42.29 10.18
N SER A 286 -13.29 42.20 8.87
CA SER A 286 -13.08 43.33 7.98
C SER A 286 -14.24 44.32 8.09
N LYS A 287 -15.48 43.84 8.10
CA LYS A 287 -16.66 44.67 8.25
C LYS A 287 -16.73 45.33 9.65
N LYS A 288 -16.46 44.58 10.70
CA LYS A 288 -16.51 45.05 12.10
C LYS A 288 -15.42 46.10 12.37
N THR A 289 -14.22 45.92 11.84
CA THR A 289 -13.10 46.85 12.02
C THR A 289 -13.23 48.08 11.11
N TYR A 290 -13.71 47.93 9.88
CA TYR A 290 -13.84 49.01 8.91
C TYR A 290 -14.90 50.06 9.29
N VAL A 291 -16.05 49.63 9.84
CA VAL A 291 -17.13 50.57 10.19
C VAL A 291 -16.68 51.57 11.27
N PRO A 292 -16.09 51.18 12.39
CA PRO A 292 -15.60 52.16 13.40
C PRO A 292 -14.47 53.06 12.87
N VAL A 293 -13.49 52.49 12.17
CA VAL A 293 -12.35 53.26 11.60
C VAL A 293 -12.83 54.21 10.53
N GLY A 294 -13.75 53.80 9.67
CA GLY A 294 -14.36 54.67 8.67
C GLY A 294 -15.14 55.86 9.28
N ASN A 295 -15.84 55.60 10.38
CA ASN A 295 -16.55 56.66 11.11
C ASN A 295 -15.57 57.65 11.78
N LEU A 296 -14.50 57.15 12.43
CA LEU A 296 -13.45 58.00 13.00
C LEU A 296 -12.74 58.85 11.98
N ILE A 297 -12.41 58.32 10.79
CA ILE A 297 -11.82 59.09 9.69
C ILE A 297 -12.80 60.15 9.18
N SER A 298 -14.09 59.80 9.07
CA SER A 298 -15.14 60.74 8.65
C SER A 298 -15.31 61.89 9.65
N ASP A 299 -15.32 61.55 10.94
CA ASP A 299 -15.48 62.53 12.01
C ASP A 299 -14.23 63.44 12.19
N ASN A 300 -13.02 62.88 12.05
CA ASN A 300 -11.80 63.68 11.98
C ASN A 300 -11.79 64.62 10.74
N LYS A 301 -12.28 64.16 9.61
CA LYS A 301 -12.37 64.97 8.42
C LYS A 301 -13.41 66.11 8.57
N LYS A 302 -14.52 65.85 9.29
CA LYS A 302 -15.51 66.87 9.65
C LYS A 302 -14.97 67.88 10.65
N LEU A 303 -14.21 67.40 11.66
CA LEU A 303 -13.53 68.26 12.64
C LEU A 303 -12.47 69.14 11.98
N SER A 304 -11.60 68.57 11.13
CA SER A 304 -10.61 69.34 10.37
C SER A 304 -11.23 70.40 9.48
N LYS A 305 -12.36 70.10 8.80
CA LYS A 305 -13.10 71.10 8.05
C LYS A 305 -13.74 72.19 8.92
N LYS A 306 -14.24 71.82 10.13
CA LYS A 306 -14.77 72.81 11.08
C LYS A 306 -13.67 73.71 11.66
N VAL A 307 -12.50 73.18 11.90
CA VAL A 307 -11.33 73.92 12.39
C VAL A 307 -10.87 74.92 11.30
N LYS A 308 -10.69 74.45 10.05
CA LYS A 308 -10.32 75.31 8.93
C LYS A 308 -11.32 76.44 8.66
N ARG A 309 -12.63 76.14 8.74
CA ARG A 309 -13.63 77.20 8.61
C ARG A 309 -13.60 78.18 9.77
N LYS A 310 -13.29 77.77 11.01
CA LYS A 310 -13.15 78.69 12.13
C LYS A 310 -11.90 79.56 12.00
N GLU A 311 -10.80 79.03 11.48
CA GLU A 311 -9.59 79.78 11.19
C GLU A 311 -9.84 80.83 10.08
N GLU A 312 -10.40 80.45 8.92
CA GLU A 312 -10.76 81.32 7.85
C GLU A 312 -11.73 82.44 8.33
N THR A 313 -12.71 82.10 9.17
CA THR A 313 -13.64 83.06 9.74
C THR A 313 -12.98 83.99 10.75
N ARG A 314 -11.94 83.54 11.43
CA ARG A 314 -11.17 84.39 12.39
C ARG A 314 -10.23 85.30 11.67
N GLU A 315 -9.55 84.81 10.61
CA GLU A 315 -8.72 85.65 9.72
C GLU A 315 -9.54 86.72 8.97
N CYS A 316 -10.73 86.36 8.45
CA CYS A 316 -11.64 87.33 7.86
C CYS A 316 -12.11 88.41 8.86
N ARG A 317 -12.41 88.01 10.12
CA ARG A 317 -12.80 88.99 11.16
C ARG A 317 -11.62 89.84 11.59
N GLU A 318 -10.42 89.38 11.64
CA GLU A 318 -9.23 90.18 11.91
C GLU A 318 -8.93 91.15 10.75
N LEU A 319 -9.01 90.65 9.50
CA LEU A 319 -8.92 91.46 8.33
C LEU A 319 -10.02 92.59 8.27
N GLU A 320 -11.25 92.26 8.63
CA GLU A 320 -12.36 93.18 8.73
C GLU A 320 -12.12 94.23 9.83
N LYS A 321 -11.55 93.87 10.95
CA LYS A 321 -11.12 94.80 12.03
C LYS A 321 -9.98 95.68 11.56
N TYR A 322 -8.99 95.14 10.83
CA TYR A 322 -7.90 95.92 10.28
C TYR A 322 -8.40 96.91 9.22
N LEU A 323 -9.27 96.53 8.34
CA LEU A 323 -9.88 97.32 7.34
C LEU A 323 -10.78 98.44 7.95
N THR A 324 -11.60 98.10 8.95
CA THR A 324 -12.43 99.11 9.65
C THR A 324 -11.56 100.01 10.50
N GLY A 325 -10.45 99.57 11.06
CA GLY A 325 -9.47 100.42 11.73
C GLY A 325 -8.74 101.36 10.76
N ALA A 326 -8.34 100.82 9.62
CA ALA A 326 -7.70 101.66 8.58
C ALA A 326 -8.64 102.69 7.97
N VAL A 327 -9.90 102.35 7.75
CA VAL A 327 -10.91 103.29 7.26
C VAL A 327 -11.22 104.38 8.25
N LYS A 328 -11.17 104.18 9.57
CA LYS A 328 -11.36 105.16 10.62
C LYS A 328 -10.19 106.17 10.72
N ASN A 329 -9.01 105.81 10.28
CA ASN A 329 -7.79 106.62 10.38
C ASN A 329 -7.47 107.34 9.07
N PHE A 330 -8.26 107.24 8.02
CA PHE A 330 -8.12 108.04 6.82
C PHE A 330 -8.94 109.27 6.98
N PRO A 331 -8.30 110.42 7.07
CA PRO A 331 -9.04 111.69 7.11
C PRO A 331 -9.70 111.96 5.74
N TYR A 332 -10.99 112.25 5.78
CA TYR A 332 -11.88 112.51 4.62
C TYR A 332 -11.34 113.53 3.60
N ALA A 333 -10.16 114.14 3.88
CA ALA A 333 -9.56 115.17 3.01
C ALA A 333 -8.79 114.63 1.78
N SER A 334 -8.53 113.36 1.67
CA SER A 334 -7.76 112.78 0.52
C SER A 334 -8.59 112.14 -0.59
N LEU A 335 -9.91 111.95 -0.38
CA LEU A 335 -10.76 111.32 -1.39
C LEU A 335 -11.24 112.31 -2.48
N ASN A 336 -11.24 113.59 -2.19
CA ASN A 336 -11.61 114.60 -3.22
C ASN A 336 -10.47 114.92 -4.18
N LYS A 337 -9.22 114.48 -3.90
CA LYS A 337 -8.09 114.73 -4.82
C LYS A 337 -7.89 113.62 -5.87
N LEU A 338 -8.50 112.48 -5.69
CA LEU A 338 -8.40 111.38 -6.65
C LEU A 338 -9.54 111.33 -7.67
N SER A 339 -10.66 112.04 -7.36
CA SER A 339 -11.76 112.14 -8.32
C SER A 339 -11.46 113.13 -9.44
N ASP A 340 -10.62 114.14 -9.23
CA ASP A 340 -10.26 115.17 -10.23
C ASP A 340 -9.13 114.75 -11.18
N GLN A 341 -8.43 113.60 -10.89
CA GLN A 341 -7.41 113.06 -11.82
C GLN A 341 -7.92 111.92 -12.69
N ALA A 342 -9.13 111.42 -12.45
CA ALA A 342 -9.72 110.35 -13.28
C ALA A 342 -10.61 110.87 -14.43
N CYS A 343 -10.73 112.20 -14.59
CA CYS A 343 -11.49 112.83 -15.64
C CYS A 343 -10.64 113.82 -16.50
N LYS A 344 -9.41 113.44 -16.80
CA LYS A 344 -8.65 114.00 -17.90
C LYS A 344 -8.01 112.92 -18.75
#